data_b06dd6a2de036f3254c2737e621f9e91
#
_entry.id   b06dd6a2de036f3254c2737e621f9e91
#
_cell.length_a   1.000
_cell.length_b   1.000
_cell.length_c   1.000
_cell.angle_alpha   90.00
_cell.angle_beta   90.00
_cell.angle_gamma   90.00
#
_symmetry.space_group_name_H-M   'P 1'
#
loop_
_entity.id
_entity.type
_entity.pdbx_description
1 polymer ?
#
loop_
_entity_poly.entity_id
_entity_poly.type
_entity_poly.pdbx_seq_one_letter_code
_entity_poly.pdbx_strand_id
1 'polypeptide(L)'
;MSIPLFTERIPYKPFEYPEYYNDGWLKQAQAFWLHTEIPMSGDVKDWNEKLTPEEKNLVGNILLGFAQTECAVSDYWTQKVVSWFPKHEIQQMAMMFGSQETIHAVAYSYLNETLGLEDYEAFLHEPATAARFDNLVAYDGNDPVGIGKSLATFSAFAEGVSLYSAFAVLYSFQLRNLLKGIGQQMKWSVRDESLHSKMGCQLFRHMCSQIPGLKAECEPHIFEAALTMHNAEMTYINKIFEMGDIEGMKQYDLTHFIKKRVGDKLAELGYTTKKYKQWDFTFYDPKCIENMSWFDHLTGGHTHTDFFSVRPTDYSKANEGEDFEDIW
;
A
#
# COMPACT_ATOMS: atom_id res chain seq x y z
N MET A 1 35.73 4.26 4.79
CA MET A 1 35.06 3.72 6.02
C MET A 1 33.89 2.88 5.56
N SER A 2 33.66 1.72 6.19
CA SER A 2 32.47 0.92 5.88
C SER A 2 31.22 1.62 6.40
N ILE A 3 30.14 1.59 5.62
CA ILE A 3 28.84 2.17 5.99
C ILE A 3 28.16 1.18 6.94
N PRO A 4 27.80 1.58 8.20
CA PRO A 4 27.29 0.65 9.19
C PRO A 4 26.08 -0.18 8.76
N LEU A 5 25.14 0.39 8.00
CA LEU A 5 23.97 -0.34 7.47
C LEU A 5 24.34 -1.53 6.56
N PHE A 6 25.49 -1.46 5.85
CA PHE A 6 25.95 -2.49 4.91
C PHE A 6 26.98 -3.44 5.50
N THR A 7 27.27 -3.37 6.81
CA THR A 7 28.20 -4.28 7.46
C THR A 7 27.45 -5.42 8.15
N GLU A 8 27.94 -6.65 7.97
CA GLU A 8 27.40 -7.81 8.64
C GLU A 8 27.52 -7.71 10.18
N ARG A 9 26.58 -8.35 10.85
CA ARG A 9 26.64 -8.59 12.28
C ARG A 9 26.41 -10.07 12.55
N ILE A 10 27.43 -10.74 13.06
CA ILE A 10 27.37 -12.17 13.39
C ILE A 10 26.50 -12.44 14.65
N PRO A 11 26.67 -11.73 15.77
CA PRO A 11 25.78 -11.93 16.92
C PRO A 11 24.36 -11.42 16.62
N TYR A 12 23.35 -12.27 16.87
CA TYR A 12 21.95 -11.90 16.65
C TYR A 12 21.54 -10.65 17.44
N LYS A 13 21.97 -10.53 18.70
CA LYS A 13 21.69 -9.38 19.57
C LYS A 13 22.95 -8.84 20.24
N PRO A 14 22.94 -7.58 20.70
CA PRO A 14 21.88 -6.57 20.55
C PRO A 14 21.72 -6.07 19.13
N PHE A 15 20.50 -5.66 18.74
CA PHE A 15 20.25 -5.03 17.47
C PHE A 15 20.93 -3.65 17.39
N GLU A 16 21.46 -3.31 16.22
CA GLU A 16 22.04 -1.98 15.96
C GLU A 16 20.96 -0.96 15.57
N TYR A 17 19.87 -1.45 14.96
CA TYR A 17 18.72 -0.66 14.50
C TYR A 17 17.41 -1.28 15.03
N PRO A 18 17.19 -1.24 16.37
CA PRO A 18 16.08 -1.97 17.00
C PRO A 18 14.70 -1.54 16.55
N GLU A 19 14.55 -0.36 15.96
CA GLU A 19 13.29 0.13 15.40
C GLU A 19 12.77 -0.74 14.24
N TYR A 20 13.64 -1.35 13.42
CA TYR A 20 13.20 -2.25 12.36
C TYR A 20 12.61 -3.55 12.90
N TYR A 21 13.10 -3.99 14.06
CA TYR A 21 12.47 -5.09 14.77
C TYR A 21 11.19 -4.66 15.49
N ASN A 22 11.23 -3.60 16.29
CA ASN A 22 10.12 -3.22 17.16
C ASN A 22 8.97 -2.57 16.40
N ASP A 23 9.27 -1.66 15.48
CA ASP A 23 8.29 -0.88 14.75
C ASP A 23 7.95 -1.48 13.37
N GLY A 24 8.80 -2.31 12.80
CA GLY A 24 8.57 -3.04 11.56
C GLY A 24 8.08 -4.46 11.83
N TRP A 25 9.01 -5.39 12.08
CA TRP A 25 8.72 -6.82 12.20
C TRP A 25 7.65 -7.15 13.24
N LEU A 26 7.80 -6.64 14.47
CA LEU A 26 6.91 -6.99 15.59
C LEU A 26 5.49 -6.47 15.35
N LYS A 27 5.35 -5.25 14.83
CA LYS A 27 4.04 -4.68 14.53
C LYS A 27 3.33 -5.44 13.42
N GLN A 28 4.05 -5.83 12.36
CA GLN A 28 3.47 -6.66 11.31
C GLN A 28 3.06 -8.03 11.82
N ALA A 29 3.91 -8.69 12.62
CA ALA A 29 3.58 -9.98 13.21
C ALA A 29 2.34 -9.94 14.13
N GLN A 30 2.15 -8.83 14.86
CA GLN A 30 0.98 -8.61 15.71
C GLN A 30 -0.29 -8.28 14.92
N ALA A 31 -0.13 -7.82 13.69
CA ALA A 31 -1.21 -7.43 12.79
C ALA A 31 -1.56 -8.52 11.77
N PHE A 32 -1.05 -9.74 11.94
CA PHE A 32 -1.29 -10.87 11.03
C PHE A 32 -2.78 -11.17 10.85
N TRP A 33 -3.19 -11.44 9.62
CA TRP A 33 -4.56 -11.79 9.26
C TRP A 33 -4.61 -12.74 8.06
N LEU A 34 -5.72 -13.45 7.89
CA LEU A 34 -6.00 -14.27 6.73
C LEU A 34 -7.36 -13.92 6.13
N HIS A 35 -7.49 -14.03 4.81
CA HIS A 35 -8.75 -13.78 4.10
C HIS A 35 -9.91 -14.66 4.61
N THR A 36 -9.61 -15.87 5.12
CA THR A 36 -10.59 -16.79 5.66
C THR A 36 -11.27 -16.31 6.96
N GLU A 37 -10.73 -15.26 7.60
CA GLU A 37 -11.32 -14.66 8.80
C GLU A 37 -12.51 -13.74 8.47
N ILE A 38 -12.74 -13.46 7.19
CA ILE A 38 -13.74 -12.48 6.74
C ILE A 38 -14.86 -13.21 5.99
N PRO A 39 -16.11 -13.19 6.50
CA PRO A 39 -17.25 -13.77 5.80
C PRO A 39 -17.64 -12.92 4.59
N MET A 40 -17.75 -13.54 3.41
CA MET A 40 -18.02 -12.85 2.13
C MET A 40 -19.48 -13.00 1.64
N SER A 41 -20.33 -13.74 2.35
CA SER A 41 -21.71 -13.99 1.92
C SER A 41 -22.55 -12.72 1.73
N GLY A 42 -22.31 -11.71 2.56
CA GLY A 42 -22.93 -10.38 2.43
C GLY A 42 -22.49 -9.66 1.19
N ASP A 43 -21.18 -9.72 0.87
CA ASP A 43 -20.58 -9.09 -0.31
C ASP A 43 -21.09 -9.70 -1.62
N VAL A 44 -21.23 -11.04 -1.67
CA VAL A 44 -21.83 -11.74 -2.82
C VAL A 44 -23.28 -11.30 -3.04
N LYS A 45 -24.05 -11.14 -1.95
CA LYS A 45 -25.41 -10.63 -2.04
C LYS A 45 -25.45 -9.18 -2.53
N ASP A 46 -24.63 -8.30 -1.96
CA ASP A 46 -24.54 -6.91 -2.38
C ASP A 46 -24.13 -6.79 -3.86
N TRP A 47 -23.12 -7.57 -4.26
CA TRP A 47 -22.66 -7.65 -5.65
C TRP A 47 -23.79 -8.03 -6.62
N ASN A 48 -24.57 -9.06 -6.30
CA ASN A 48 -25.60 -9.56 -7.19
C ASN A 48 -26.86 -8.68 -7.23
N GLU A 49 -27.28 -8.13 -6.08
CA GLU A 49 -28.61 -7.55 -5.89
C GLU A 49 -28.62 -6.02 -5.79
N LYS A 50 -27.51 -5.38 -5.35
CA LYS A 50 -27.55 -3.97 -4.97
C LYS A 50 -26.66 -3.04 -5.80
N LEU A 51 -25.51 -3.54 -6.30
CA LEU A 51 -24.58 -2.70 -7.05
C LEU A 51 -25.12 -2.37 -8.44
N THR A 52 -24.92 -1.11 -8.85
CA THR A 52 -25.22 -0.67 -10.23
C THR A 52 -24.22 -1.26 -11.24
N PRO A 53 -24.50 -1.25 -12.55
CA PRO A 53 -23.54 -1.68 -13.56
C PRO A 53 -22.21 -0.89 -13.50
N GLU A 54 -22.27 0.42 -13.23
CA GLU A 54 -21.10 1.30 -13.09
C GLU A 54 -20.24 0.88 -11.89
N GLU A 55 -20.87 0.59 -10.77
CA GLU A 55 -20.21 0.12 -9.55
C GLU A 55 -19.57 -1.26 -9.76
N LYS A 56 -20.25 -2.18 -10.42
CA LYS A 56 -19.70 -3.50 -10.77
C LYS A 56 -18.49 -3.39 -11.69
N ASN A 57 -18.58 -2.52 -12.72
CA ASN A 57 -17.45 -2.26 -13.61
C ASN A 57 -16.25 -1.71 -12.84
N LEU A 58 -16.48 -0.73 -11.97
CA LEU A 58 -15.44 -0.12 -11.14
C LEU A 58 -14.76 -1.15 -10.22
N VAL A 59 -15.55 -1.87 -9.43
CA VAL A 59 -15.03 -2.89 -8.48
C VAL A 59 -14.32 -4.01 -9.22
N GLY A 60 -14.89 -4.53 -10.32
CA GLY A 60 -14.29 -5.59 -11.11
C GLY A 60 -12.93 -5.19 -11.71
N ASN A 61 -12.83 -4.01 -12.30
CA ASN A 61 -11.57 -3.49 -12.85
C ASN A 61 -10.49 -3.31 -11.78
N ILE A 62 -10.87 -2.95 -10.55
CA ILE A 62 -9.92 -2.82 -9.44
C ILE A 62 -9.43 -4.20 -8.98
N LEU A 63 -10.34 -5.12 -8.69
CA LEU A 63 -10.00 -6.40 -8.07
C LEU A 63 -9.16 -7.29 -8.99
N LEU A 64 -9.45 -7.31 -10.30
CA LEU A 64 -8.65 -8.08 -11.27
C LEU A 64 -7.18 -7.62 -11.33
N GLY A 65 -6.91 -6.33 -11.04
CA GLY A 65 -5.54 -5.79 -11.04
C GLY A 65 -4.72 -6.06 -9.81
N PHE A 66 -5.34 -6.28 -8.67
CA PHE A 66 -4.63 -6.33 -7.39
C PHE A 66 -3.69 -7.52 -7.24
N ALA A 67 -4.17 -8.72 -7.49
CA ALA A 67 -3.42 -9.94 -7.21
C ALA A 67 -2.07 -10.04 -7.96
N GLN A 68 -1.93 -9.36 -9.08
CA GLN A 68 -0.72 -9.43 -9.92
C GLN A 68 0.44 -8.56 -9.39
N THR A 69 0.12 -7.47 -8.71
CA THR A 69 1.14 -6.53 -8.20
C THR A 69 1.85 -7.07 -6.97
N GLU A 70 1.15 -7.79 -6.11
CA GLU A 70 1.66 -8.24 -4.80
C GLU A 70 2.81 -9.25 -4.90
N CYS A 71 2.83 -10.07 -5.95
CA CYS A 71 3.94 -10.98 -6.18
C CYS A 71 5.27 -10.24 -6.41
N ALA A 72 5.26 -9.16 -7.20
CA ALA A 72 6.44 -8.34 -7.45
C ALA A 72 6.87 -7.56 -6.21
N VAL A 73 5.92 -7.09 -5.41
CA VAL A 73 6.16 -6.40 -4.14
C VAL A 73 6.79 -7.35 -3.12
N SER A 74 6.29 -8.57 -3.00
CA SER A 74 6.89 -9.64 -2.18
C SER A 74 8.34 -9.91 -2.57
N ASP A 75 8.62 -10.06 -3.86
CA ASP A 75 9.99 -10.29 -4.38
C ASP A 75 10.92 -9.13 -4.07
N TYR A 76 10.44 -7.91 -4.13
CA TYR A 76 11.24 -6.73 -3.79
C TYR A 76 11.75 -6.79 -2.33
N TRP A 77 10.87 -7.02 -1.38
CA TRP A 77 11.24 -7.13 0.03
C TRP A 77 12.19 -8.31 0.29
N THR A 78 11.84 -9.50 -0.22
CA THR A 78 12.53 -10.74 0.12
C THR A 78 13.83 -10.94 -0.66
N GLN A 79 13.94 -10.46 -1.90
CA GLN A 79 15.12 -10.68 -2.73
C GLN A 79 16.05 -9.47 -2.77
N LYS A 80 15.51 -8.25 -2.84
CA LYS A 80 16.31 -7.02 -2.94
C LYS A 80 16.71 -6.49 -1.57
N VAL A 81 15.75 -6.10 -0.73
CA VAL A 81 16.03 -5.48 0.57
C VAL A 81 16.82 -6.42 1.48
N VAL A 82 16.46 -7.71 1.54
CA VAL A 82 17.20 -8.71 2.31
C VAL A 82 18.65 -8.84 1.84
N SER A 83 18.90 -8.75 0.53
CA SER A 83 20.27 -8.87 -0.02
C SER A 83 21.12 -7.61 0.21
N TRP A 84 20.51 -6.44 0.23
CA TRP A 84 21.24 -5.17 0.42
C TRP A 84 21.63 -4.89 1.86
N PHE A 85 20.81 -5.29 2.83
CA PHE A 85 20.99 -4.94 4.23
C PHE A 85 21.21 -6.19 5.10
N PRO A 86 22.48 -6.48 5.47
CA PRO A 86 22.81 -7.70 6.19
C PRO A 86 22.54 -7.66 7.71
N LYS A 87 21.84 -6.63 8.22
CA LYS A 87 21.43 -6.55 9.62
C LYS A 87 20.22 -7.45 9.88
N HIS A 88 20.29 -8.30 10.90
CA HIS A 88 19.25 -9.27 11.20
C HIS A 88 17.86 -8.66 11.37
N GLU A 89 17.77 -7.53 12.07
CA GLU A 89 16.53 -6.81 12.32
C GLU A 89 15.91 -6.24 11.04
N ILE A 90 16.72 -5.80 10.08
CA ILE A 90 16.25 -5.30 8.77
C ILE A 90 15.81 -6.48 7.89
N GLN A 91 16.59 -7.55 7.85
CA GLN A 91 16.23 -8.75 7.09
C GLN A 91 14.94 -9.40 7.59
N GLN A 92 14.78 -9.50 8.93
CA GLN A 92 13.56 -10.03 9.53
C GLN A 92 12.33 -9.19 9.17
N MET A 93 12.45 -7.86 9.22
CA MET A 93 11.38 -6.96 8.81
C MET A 93 11.04 -7.17 7.33
N ALA A 94 12.02 -7.17 6.44
CA ALA A 94 11.80 -7.33 5.00
C ALA A 94 11.19 -8.70 4.65
N MET A 95 11.62 -9.78 5.29
CA MET A 95 11.01 -11.11 5.12
C MET A 95 9.56 -11.14 5.62
N MET A 96 9.26 -10.46 6.72
CA MET A 96 7.91 -10.39 7.26
C MET A 96 6.99 -9.59 6.32
N PHE A 97 7.45 -8.47 5.78
CA PHE A 97 6.70 -7.67 4.81
C PHE A 97 6.44 -8.48 3.55
N GLY A 98 7.48 -9.07 2.94
CA GLY A 98 7.28 -9.92 1.76
C GLY A 98 6.37 -11.13 2.00
N SER A 99 6.35 -11.71 3.20
CA SER A 99 5.37 -12.75 3.58
C SER A 99 3.96 -12.18 3.64
N GLN A 100 3.77 -10.94 4.11
CA GLN A 100 2.47 -10.28 4.16
C GLN A 100 1.92 -10.02 2.76
N GLU A 101 2.77 -9.66 1.78
CA GLU A 101 2.35 -9.48 0.39
C GLU A 101 1.84 -10.77 -0.24
N THR A 102 2.36 -11.93 0.16
CA THR A 102 1.78 -13.22 -0.30
C THR A 102 0.37 -13.44 0.26
N ILE A 103 0.08 -12.95 1.46
CA ILE A 103 -1.27 -12.98 2.04
C ILE A 103 -2.21 -12.04 1.28
N HIS A 104 -1.73 -10.83 0.91
CA HIS A 104 -2.48 -9.90 0.08
C HIS A 104 -2.83 -10.51 -1.28
N ALA A 105 -1.87 -11.13 -1.97
CA ALA A 105 -2.11 -11.81 -3.25
C ALA A 105 -3.21 -12.89 -3.15
N VAL A 106 -3.14 -13.75 -2.13
CA VAL A 106 -4.16 -14.78 -1.87
C VAL A 106 -5.50 -14.15 -1.54
N ALA A 107 -5.52 -13.09 -0.71
CA ALA A 107 -6.75 -12.42 -0.31
C ALA A 107 -7.47 -11.77 -1.51
N TYR A 108 -6.73 -11.12 -2.38
CA TYR A 108 -7.29 -10.47 -3.58
C TYR A 108 -7.74 -11.48 -4.63
N SER A 109 -7.00 -12.58 -4.80
CA SER A 109 -7.46 -13.71 -5.63
C SER A 109 -8.79 -14.28 -5.11
N TYR A 110 -8.89 -14.47 -3.80
CA TYR A 110 -10.11 -14.94 -3.16
C TYR A 110 -11.32 -14.01 -3.37
N LEU A 111 -11.11 -12.68 -3.39
CA LEU A 111 -12.17 -11.73 -3.72
C LEU A 111 -12.67 -11.92 -5.16
N ASN A 112 -11.74 -12.08 -6.11
CA ASN A 112 -12.08 -12.34 -7.51
C ASN A 112 -12.90 -13.63 -7.66
N GLU A 113 -12.44 -14.74 -7.10
CA GLU A 113 -13.13 -16.03 -7.12
C GLU A 113 -14.53 -15.94 -6.50
N THR A 114 -14.64 -15.26 -5.35
CA THR A 114 -15.91 -15.10 -4.62
C THR A 114 -16.95 -14.32 -5.42
N LEU A 115 -16.53 -13.32 -6.21
CA LEU A 115 -17.43 -12.52 -7.05
C LEU A 115 -17.60 -13.08 -8.48
N GLY A 116 -16.91 -14.18 -8.82
CA GLY A 116 -16.96 -14.78 -10.15
C GLY A 116 -16.22 -13.94 -11.22
N LEU A 117 -15.14 -13.25 -10.85
CA LEU A 117 -14.29 -12.48 -11.75
C LEU A 117 -13.11 -13.36 -12.20
N GLU A 118 -13.15 -13.89 -13.42
CA GLU A 118 -12.21 -14.94 -13.87
C GLU A 118 -11.21 -14.47 -14.95
N ASP A 119 -11.35 -13.26 -15.48
CA ASP A 119 -10.51 -12.78 -16.59
C ASP A 119 -9.23 -12.08 -16.12
N TYR A 120 -8.34 -12.82 -15.47
CA TYR A 120 -7.06 -12.31 -14.98
C TYR A 120 -6.10 -11.90 -16.11
N GLU A 121 -6.16 -12.56 -17.28
CA GLU A 121 -5.22 -12.30 -18.37
C GLU A 121 -5.56 -11.01 -19.13
N ALA A 122 -6.83 -10.73 -19.38
CA ALA A 122 -7.25 -9.52 -20.06
C ALA A 122 -6.79 -8.26 -19.34
N PHE A 123 -6.77 -8.31 -18.02
CA PHE A 123 -6.36 -7.18 -17.19
C PHE A 123 -4.85 -6.88 -17.26
N LEU A 124 -4.00 -7.90 -17.41
CA LEU A 124 -2.54 -7.72 -17.58
C LEU A 124 -2.18 -6.98 -18.86
N HIS A 125 -3.05 -7.05 -19.87
CA HIS A 125 -2.85 -6.38 -21.16
C HIS A 125 -3.47 -4.98 -21.20
N GLU A 126 -4.11 -4.55 -20.11
CA GLU A 126 -4.69 -3.21 -20.02
C GLU A 126 -3.58 -2.17 -19.80
N PRO A 127 -3.41 -1.16 -20.68
CA PRO A 127 -2.26 -0.26 -20.66
C PRO A 127 -2.09 0.55 -19.37
N ALA A 128 -3.18 0.93 -18.70
CA ALA A 128 -3.10 1.71 -17.47
C ALA A 128 -2.57 0.86 -16.30
N THR A 129 -2.91 -0.43 -16.27
CA THR A 129 -2.41 -1.39 -15.27
C THR A 129 -0.97 -1.78 -15.55
N ALA A 130 -0.63 -2.05 -16.81
CA ALA A 130 0.74 -2.36 -17.21
C ALA A 130 1.69 -1.22 -16.85
N ALA A 131 1.31 0.04 -17.08
CA ALA A 131 2.12 1.20 -16.71
C ALA A 131 2.37 1.31 -15.19
N ARG A 132 1.42 0.91 -14.36
CA ARG A 132 1.62 0.83 -12.89
C ARG A 132 2.64 -0.25 -12.55
N PHE A 133 2.49 -1.45 -13.11
CA PHE A 133 3.36 -2.59 -12.87
C PHE A 133 4.81 -2.31 -13.28
N ASP A 134 5.03 -1.78 -14.47
CA ASP A 134 6.37 -1.44 -14.98
C ASP A 134 7.12 -0.47 -14.05
N ASN A 135 6.40 0.45 -13.42
CA ASN A 135 6.97 1.39 -12.46
C ASN A 135 7.38 0.75 -11.11
N LEU A 136 6.79 -0.40 -10.74
CA LEU A 136 7.12 -1.11 -9.51
C LEU A 136 8.44 -1.88 -9.62
N VAL A 137 8.79 -2.37 -10.80
CA VAL A 137 9.88 -3.34 -11.03
C VAL A 137 11.18 -2.68 -11.50
N ALA A 138 11.19 -1.39 -11.79
CA ALA A 138 12.15 -0.70 -12.64
C ALA A 138 13.58 -0.51 -12.10
N TYR A 139 13.92 -0.88 -10.85
CA TYR A 139 15.22 -0.49 -10.28
C TYR A 139 16.02 -1.63 -9.66
N ASP A 140 17.15 -1.93 -10.30
CA ASP A 140 18.24 -2.75 -9.76
C ASP A 140 19.43 -1.83 -9.41
N GLY A 141 19.61 -1.50 -8.13
CA GLY A 141 20.76 -0.76 -7.64
C GLY A 141 21.79 -1.72 -7.01
N ASN A 142 23.02 -1.70 -7.50
CA ASN A 142 24.13 -2.50 -6.92
C ASN A 142 25.11 -1.63 -6.13
N ASP A 143 24.92 -0.32 -6.11
CA ASP A 143 25.70 0.64 -5.35
C ASP A 143 24.78 1.47 -4.41
N PRO A 144 25.32 2.17 -3.43
CA PRO A 144 24.52 2.91 -2.47
C PRO A 144 23.54 3.93 -3.08
N VAL A 145 23.89 4.52 -4.21
CA VAL A 145 23.03 5.50 -4.90
C VAL A 145 21.87 4.79 -5.59
N GLY A 146 22.15 3.72 -6.31
CA GLY A 146 21.15 2.87 -6.95
C GLY A 146 20.19 2.25 -5.94
N ILE A 147 20.70 1.71 -4.82
CA ILE A 147 19.91 1.20 -3.71
C ILE A 147 19.03 2.31 -3.12
N GLY A 148 19.59 3.49 -2.88
CA GLY A 148 18.84 4.65 -2.37
C GLY A 148 17.71 5.08 -3.28
N LYS A 149 17.95 5.17 -4.59
CA LYS A 149 16.93 5.48 -5.60
C LYS A 149 15.82 4.45 -5.62
N SER A 150 16.18 3.17 -5.68
CA SER A 150 15.24 2.05 -5.70
C SER A 150 14.39 2.02 -4.43
N LEU A 151 15.04 2.05 -3.26
CA LEU A 151 14.36 1.96 -1.96
C LEU A 151 13.40 3.14 -1.74
N ALA A 152 13.83 4.37 -2.05
CA ALA A 152 12.96 5.55 -1.90
C ALA A 152 11.75 5.50 -2.84
N THR A 153 11.95 5.13 -4.11
CA THR A 153 10.88 5.05 -5.09
C THR A 153 9.87 3.96 -4.73
N PHE A 154 10.35 2.77 -4.41
CA PHE A 154 9.50 1.67 -4.04
C PHE A 154 8.72 1.98 -2.77
N SER A 155 9.39 2.34 -1.68
CA SER A 155 8.75 2.55 -0.40
C SER A 155 7.76 3.73 -0.38
N ALA A 156 8.09 4.82 -1.05
CA ALA A 156 7.22 6.00 -1.06
C ALA A 156 6.07 5.87 -2.06
N PHE A 157 6.32 5.33 -3.26
CA PHE A 157 5.36 5.41 -4.35
C PHE A 157 4.70 4.07 -4.68
N ALA A 158 5.43 2.96 -4.69
CA ALA A 158 4.80 1.65 -4.84
C ALA A 158 3.93 1.33 -3.62
N GLU A 159 4.53 1.22 -2.45
CA GLU A 159 3.85 0.92 -1.19
C GLU A 159 2.96 2.06 -0.67
N GLY A 160 3.36 3.29 -0.94
CA GLY A 160 2.75 4.48 -0.35
C GLY A 160 1.69 5.18 -1.20
N VAL A 161 1.57 4.91 -2.50
CA VAL A 161 0.68 5.61 -3.43
C VAL A 161 -0.09 4.67 -4.34
N SER A 162 0.57 3.70 -5.01
CA SER A 162 0.01 3.02 -6.18
C SER A 162 -1.28 2.22 -5.93
N LEU A 163 -1.53 1.74 -4.73
CA LEU A 163 -2.74 0.98 -4.40
C LEU A 163 -3.83 1.82 -3.74
N TYR A 164 -3.51 3.04 -3.32
CA TYR A 164 -4.40 3.82 -2.46
C TYR A 164 -5.64 4.38 -3.16
N SER A 165 -5.58 4.64 -4.46
CA SER A 165 -6.78 4.99 -5.24
C SER A 165 -7.80 3.85 -5.21
N ALA A 166 -7.34 2.64 -5.43
CA ALA A 166 -8.15 1.44 -5.42
C ALA A 166 -8.69 1.11 -4.01
N PHE A 167 -7.85 1.19 -2.98
CA PHE A 167 -8.29 1.02 -1.59
C PHE A 167 -9.38 2.01 -1.20
N ALA A 168 -9.22 3.28 -1.57
CA ALA A 168 -10.20 4.31 -1.27
C ALA A 168 -11.54 4.02 -1.95
N VAL A 169 -11.53 3.64 -3.22
CA VAL A 169 -12.76 3.28 -3.94
C VAL A 169 -13.44 2.09 -3.29
N LEU A 170 -12.75 0.98 -3.10
CA LEU A 170 -13.34 -0.24 -2.52
C LEU A 170 -13.86 0.00 -1.09
N TYR A 171 -13.11 0.76 -0.29
CA TYR A 171 -13.54 1.08 1.07
C TYR A 171 -14.73 2.05 1.11
N SER A 172 -14.93 2.90 0.09
CA SER A 172 -16.03 3.87 0.04
C SER A 172 -17.42 3.23 0.15
N PHE A 173 -17.57 1.99 -0.28
CA PHE A 173 -18.80 1.22 -0.14
C PHE A 173 -19.24 1.04 1.31
N GLN A 174 -18.29 1.09 2.27
CA GLN A 174 -18.59 1.05 3.69
C GLN A 174 -19.44 2.23 4.14
N LEU A 175 -19.30 3.40 3.51
CA LEU A 175 -20.12 4.59 3.81
C LEU A 175 -21.62 4.36 3.57
N ARG A 176 -21.93 3.38 2.70
CA ARG A 176 -23.29 2.96 2.37
C ARG A 176 -23.66 1.60 2.96
N ASN A 177 -22.82 1.06 3.83
CA ASN A 177 -23.01 -0.24 4.45
C ASN A 177 -23.07 -1.41 3.43
N LEU A 178 -22.28 -1.30 2.34
CA LEU A 178 -22.12 -2.30 1.28
C LEU A 178 -20.71 -2.89 1.28
N LEU A 179 -20.54 -4.09 0.71
CA LEU A 179 -19.26 -4.78 0.49
C LEU A 179 -18.37 -4.79 1.75
N LYS A 180 -18.94 -5.19 2.89
CA LYS A 180 -18.29 -5.12 4.20
C LYS A 180 -17.04 -5.99 4.30
N GLY A 181 -17.03 -7.16 3.71
CA GLY A 181 -15.90 -8.07 3.70
C GLY A 181 -14.73 -7.49 2.89
N ILE A 182 -15.02 -6.99 1.68
CA ILE A 182 -14.04 -6.26 0.86
C ILE A 182 -13.48 -5.07 1.63
N GLY A 183 -14.34 -4.23 2.21
CA GLY A 183 -13.90 -3.07 2.99
C GLY A 183 -13.03 -3.44 4.20
N GLN A 184 -13.31 -4.56 4.87
CA GLN A 184 -12.48 -5.03 5.98
C GLN A 184 -11.10 -5.48 5.49
N GLN A 185 -11.01 -6.18 4.34
CA GLN A 185 -9.71 -6.52 3.73
C GLN A 185 -8.94 -5.27 3.34
N MET A 186 -9.58 -4.29 2.70
CA MET A 186 -8.94 -3.01 2.36
C MET A 186 -8.41 -2.28 3.59
N LYS A 187 -9.16 -2.27 4.69
CA LYS A 187 -8.70 -1.68 5.97
C LYS A 187 -7.43 -2.35 6.49
N TRP A 188 -7.33 -3.66 6.41
CA TRP A 188 -6.15 -4.40 6.85
C TRP A 188 -4.97 -4.18 5.90
N SER A 189 -5.19 -4.24 4.59
CA SER A 189 -4.14 -3.95 3.59
C SER A 189 -3.59 -2.54 3.73
N VAL A 190 -4.45 -1.51 3.85
CA VAL A 190 -4.01 -0.11 4.07
C VAL A 190 -3.12 0.04 5.30
N ARG A 191 -3.42 -0.67 6.38
CA ARG A 191 -2.59 -0.69 7.59
C ARG A 191 -1.20 -1.26 7.29
N ASP A 192 -1.15 -2.39 6.59
CA ASP A 192 0.08 -3.09 6.26
C ASP A 192 0.93 -2.25 5.31
N GLU A 193 0.37 -1.76 4.20
CA GLU A 193 1.06 -0.88 3.23
C GLU A 193 1.55 0.42 3.86
N SER A 194 0.79 1.00 4.79
CA SER A 194 1.23 2.19 5.53
C SER A 194 2.46 1.91 6.39
N LEU A 195 2.54 0.73 6.99
CA LEU A 195 3.69 0.28 7.76
C LEU A 195 4.90 0.02 6.85
N HIS A 196 4.71 -0.71 5.75
CA HIS A 196 5.76 -1.02 4.78
C HIS A 196 6.39 0.24 4.21
N SER A 197 5.56 1.14 3.70
CA SER A 197 6.00 2.44 3.17
C SER A 197 6.76 3.27 4.20
N LYS A 198 6.26 3.37 5.43
CA LYS A 198 6.91 4.12 6.52
C LYS A 198 8.30 3.57 6.83
N MET A 199 8.40 2.26 7.00
CA MET A 199 9.66 1.62 7.40
C MET A 199 10.71 1.69 6.28
N GLY A 200 10.29 1.52 5.02
CA GLY A 200 11.17 1.69 3.87
C GLY A 200 11.64 3.14 3.68
N CYS A 201 10.76 4.12 3.82
CA CYS A 201 11.14 5.54 3.81
C CYS A 201 12.11 5.88 4.97
N GLN A 202 11.93 5.28 6.14
CA GLN A 202 12.85 5.42 7.26
C GLN A 202 14.22 4.82 6.94
N LEU A 203 14.27 3.66 6.30
CA LEU A 203 15.52 3.01 5.89
C LEU A 203 16.28 3.87 4.88
N PHE A 204 15.60 4.48 3.91
CA PHE A 204 16.20 5.47 3.00
C PHE A 204 16.80 6.67 3.76
N ARG A 205 16.07 7.24 4.72
CA ARG A 205 16.59 8.34 5.54
C ARG A 205 17.81 7.94 6.38
N HIS A 206 17.86 6.71 6.89
CA HIS A 206 19.04 6.19 7.57
C HIS A 206 20.24 6.08 6.62
N MET A 207 20.05 5.58 5.39
CA MET A 207 21.11 5.63 4.37
C MET A 207 21.61 7.05 4.14
N CYS A 208 20.71 8.01 3.97
CA CYS A 208 21.07 9.41 3.78
C CYS A 208 21.84 10.01 4.96
N SER A 209 21.57 9.57 6.19
CA SER A 209 22.29 10.03 7.38
C SER A 209 23.72 9.49 7.46
N GLN A 210 23.99 8.34 6.85
CA GLN A 210 25.28 7.66 6.88
C GLN A 210 26.13 7.91 5.64
N ILE A 211 25.53 8.34 4.54
CA ILE A 211 26.20 8.55 3.26
C ILE A 211 26.08 10.02 2.86
N PRO A 212 27.15 10.83 3.05
CA PRO A 212 27.13 12.24 2.68
C PRO A 212 26.80 12.45 1.21
N GLY A 213 25.84 13.33 0.93
CA GLY A 213 25.44 13.69 -0.44
C GLY A 213 24.38 12.77 -1.07
N LEU A 214 24.13 11.57 -0.52
CA LEU A 214 23.20 10.59 -1.09
C LEU A 214 21.81 11.20 -1.36
N LYS A 215 21.27 11.95 -0.40
CA LYS A 215 19.94 12.57 -0.53
C LYS A 215 19.86 13.49 -1.75
N ALA A 216 20.87 14.35 -1.96
CA ALA A 216 20.90 15.27 -3.09
C ALA A 216 21.10 14.53 -4.42
N GLU A 217 21.89 13.46 -4.43
CA GLU A 217 22.14 12.65 -5.62
C GLU A 217 20.91 11.84 -6.05
N CYS A 218 20.09 11.39 -5.10
CA CYS A 218 18.83 10.69 -5.37
C CYS A 218 17.67 11.63 -5.77
N GLU A 219 17.73 12.91 -5.38
CA GLU A 219 16.61 13.86 -5.51
C GLU A 219 16.01 13.94 -6.92
N PRO A 220 16.78 14.17 -8.02
CA PRO A 220 16.20 14.30 -9.36
C PRO A 220 15.44 13.04 -9.78
N HIS A 221 15.96 11.87 -9.44
CA HIS A 221 15.34 10.59 -9.75
C HIS A 221 14.04 10.40 -8.97
N ILE A 222 14.04 10.69 -7.66
CA ILE A 222 12.86 10.52 -6.80
C ILE A 222 11.71 11.43 -7.25
N PHE A 223 12.01 12.67 -7.64
CA PHE A 223 10.97 13.57 -8.16
C PHE A 223 10.45 13.16 -9.53
N GLU A 224 11.29 12.60 -10.41
CA GLU A 224 10.83 12.05 -11.68
C GLU A 224 9.94 10.80 -11.44
N ALA A 225 10.32 9.94 -10.51
CA ALA A 225 9.52 8.79 -10.11
C ALA A 225 8.17 9.20 -9.50
N ALA A 226 8.16 10.25 -8.66
CA ALA A 226 6.93 10.82 -8.11
C ALA A 226 5.97 11.30 -9.22
N LEU A 227 6.52 11.98 -10.24
CA LEU A 227 5.75 12.44 -11.38
C LEU A 227 5.22 11.27 -12.21
N THR A 228 6.06 10.30 -12.49
CA THR A 228 5.69 9.09 -13.25
C THR A 228 4.58 8.32 -12.55
N MET A 229 4.70 8.10 -11.23
CA MET A 229 3.67 7.45 -10.43
C MET A 229 2.36 8.25 -10.42
N HIS A 230 2.43 9.55 -10.21
CA HIS A 230 1.25 10.42 -10.27
C HIS A 230 0.52 10.29 -11.60
N ASN A 231 1.25 10.33 -12.73
CA ASN A 231 0.64 10.23 -14.05
C ASN A 231 0.03 8.84 -14.30
N ALA A 232 0.68 7.77 -13.85
CA ALA A 232 0.16 6.41 -13.92
C ALA A 232 -1.15 6.28 -13.12
N GLU A 233 -1.19 6.83 -11.90
CA GLU A 233 -2.40 6.85 -11.08
C GLU A 233 -3.53 7.66 -11.72
N MET A 234 -3.24 8.82 -12.34
CA MET A 234 -4.25 9.59 -13.05
C MET A 234 -4.84 8.81 -14.24
N THR A 235 -3.99 8.10 -14.98
CA THR A 235 -4.43 7.24 -16.08
C THR A 235 -5.31 6.10 -15.56
N TYR A 236 -4.90 5.46 -14.49
CA TYR A 236 -5.67 4.39 -13.86
C TYR A 236 -7.02 4.87 -13.31
N ILE A 237 -7.05 6.00 -12.58
CA ILE A 237 -8.28 6.60 -12.06
C ILE A 237 -9.24 6.93 -13.21
N ASN A 238 -8.74 7.51 -14.31
CA ASN A 238 -9.56 7.76 -15.48
C ASN A 238 -10.17 6.47 -16.05
N LYS A 239 -9.41 5.38 -16.06
CA LYS A 239 -9.88 4.09 -16.55
C LYS A 239 -10.97 3.49 -15.65
N ILE A 240 -10.76 3.42 -14.35
CA ILE A 240 -11.74 2.81 -13.44
C ILE A 240 -13.03 3.63 -13.35
N PHE A 241 -12.99 4.94 -13.59
CA PHE A 241 -14.16 5.83 -13.63
C PHE A 241 -14.69 6.07 -15.06
N GLU A 242 -14.38 5.21 -16.04
CA GLU A 242 -14.82 5.40 -17.44
C GLU A 242 -16.36 5.46 -17.60
N MET A 243 -17.10 4.86 -16.68
CA MET A 243 -18.57 4.91 -16.64
C MET A 243 -19.11 6.04 -15.74
N GLY A 244 -18.24 6.88 -15.17
CA GLY A 244 -18.60 8.03 -14.34
C GLY A 244 -18.42 7.81 -12.84
N ASP A 245 -18.81 8.83 -12.08
CA ASP A 245 -18.77 8.83 -10.61
C ASP A 245 -19.77 7.82 -10.03
N ILE A 246 -19.48 7.31 -8.84
CA ILE A 246 -20.39 6.47 -8.07
C ILE A 246 -20.89 7.21 -6.82
N GLU A 247 -21.95 6.71 -6.20
CA GLU A 247 -22.41 7.26 -4.93
C GLU A 247 -21.33 7.12 -3.84
N GLY A 248 -20.99 8.23 -3.21
CA GLY A 248 -19.97 8.29 -2.15
C GLY A 248 -18.53 8.47 -2.64
N MET A 249 -18.26 8.41 -3.97
CA MET A 249 -16.91 8.58 -4.51
C MET A 249 -16.92 9.33 -5.84
N LYS A 250 -16.21 10.45 -5.89
CA LYS A 250 -16.00 11.23 -7.10
C LYS A 250 -14.57 11.09 -7.61
N GLN A 251 -14.44 10.89 -8.92
CA GLN A 251 -13.14 10.85 -9.59
C GLN A 251 -12.30 12.09 -9.26
N TYR A 252 -12.92 13.28 -9.29
CA TYR A 252 -12.25 14.55 -9.01
C TYR A 252 -11.65 14.60 -7.58
N ASP A 253 -12.39 14.15 -6.56
CA ASP A 253 -11.90 14.12 -5.18
C ASP A 253 -10.71 13.16 -5.03
N LEU A 254 -10.81 11.99 -5.65
CA LEU A 254 -9.76 10.97 -5.62
C LEU A 254 -8.46 11.43 -6.30
N THR A 255 -8.54 12.14 -7.44
CA THR A 255 -7.36 12.66 -8.13
C THR A 255 -6.58 13.66 -7.27
N HIS A 256 -7.27 14.54 -6.56
CA HIS A 256 -6.63 15.49 -5.64
C HIS A 256 -6.08 14.81 -4.38
N PHE A 257 -6.77 13.80 -3.88
CA PHE A 257 -6.29 12.97 -2.77
C PHE A 257 -4.96 12.30 -3.11
N ILE A 258 -4.87 11.61 -4.25
CA ILE A 258 -3.63 10.95 -4.70
C ILE A 258 -2.51 11.98 -4.94
N LYS A 259 -2.81 13.13 -5.54
CA LYS A 259 -1.81 14.20 -5.73
C LYS A 259 -1.22 14.67 -4.40
N LYS A 260 -2.08 14.92 -3.40
CA LYS A 260 -1.63 15.27 -2.04
C LYS A 260 -0.74 14.17 -1.46
N ARG A 261 -1.17 12.90 -1.60
CA ARG A 261 -0.45 11.75 -1.07
C ARG A 261 0.96 11.63 -1.64
N VAL A 262 1.16 11.83 -2.94
CA VAL A 262 2.50 11.90 -3.56
C VAL A 262 3.36 12.96 -2.87
N GLY A 263 2.81 14.15 -2.64
CA GLY A 263 3.51 15.22 -1.94
C GLY A 263 3.84 14.88 -0.48
N ASP A 264 2.98 14.15 0.22
CA ASP A 264 3.21 13.72 1.59
C ASP A 264 4.31 12.66 1.66
N LYS A 265 4.39 11.76 0.68
CA LYS A 265 5.46 10.76 0.57
C LYS A 265 6.82 11.37 0.25
N LEU A 266 6.88 12.42 -0.58
CA LEU A 266 8.10 13.21 -0.75
C LEU A 266 8.57 13.83 0.57
N ALA A 267 7.65 14.35 1.38
CA ALA A 267 7.98 14.88 2.72
C ALA A 267 8.45 13.77 3.66
N GLU A 268 7.84 12.58 3.60
CA GLU A 268 8.24 11.41 4.41
C GLU A 268 9.65 10.92 4.05
N LEU A 269 10.06 11.00 2.79
CA LEU A 269 11.45 10.77 2.37
C LEU A 269 12.42 11.87 2.87
N GLY A 270 11.90 12.96 3.43
CA GLY A 270 12.68 14.07 3.97
C GLY A 270 12.88 15.23 2.99
N TYR A 271 12.17 15.28 1.87
CA TYR A 271 12.22 16.42 0.94
C TYR A 271 11.26 17.51 1.40
N THR A 272 11.78 18.69 1.70
CA THR A 272 10.99 19.85 2.17
C THR A 272 10.23 20.54 1.05
N THR A 273 10.80 20.56 -0.17
CA THR A 273 10.10 21.05 -1.35
C THR A 273 9.23 19.93 -1.94
N LYS A 274 8.05 20.29 -2.40
CA LYS A 274 7.14 19.40 -3.13
C LYS A 274 6.99 19.87 -4.59
N LYS A 275 7.93 20.70 -5.06
CA LYS A 275 7.95 21.27 -6.42
C LYS A 275 9.12 20.72 -7.19
N TYR A 276 8.87 20.33 -8.44
CA TYR A 276 9.89 19.85 -9.36
C TYR A 276 9.53 20.22 -10.79
N LYS A 277 10.41 20.97 -11.47
CA LYS A 277 10.12 21.56 -12.79
C LYS A 277 8.81 22.35 -12.73
N GLN A 278 7.85 22.09 -13.61
CA GLN A 278 6.51 22.70 -13.65
C GLN A 278 5.51 22.05 -12.68
N TRP A 279 5.88 20.98 -11.98
CA TRP A 279 4.99 20.25 -11.08
C TRP A 279 5.05 20.78 -9.66
N ASP A 280 3.85 20.88 -9.06
CA ASP A 280 3.68 21.31 -7.67
C ASP A 280 2.69 20.37 -6.96
N PHE A 281 3.22 19.48 -6.15
CA PHE A 281 2.43 18.54 -5.35
C PHE A 281 1.83 19.16 -4.08
N THR A 282 2.04 20.46 -3.84
CA THR A 282 1.34 21.20 -2.79
C THR A 282 0.02 21.79 -3.27
N PHE A 283 -0.21 21.83 -4.58
CA PHE A 283 -1.40 22.42 -5.19
C PHE A 283 -2.46 21.35 -5.43
N TYR A 284 -3.37 21.22 -4.48
CA TYR A 284 -4.57 20.37 -4.55
C TYR A 284 -5.78 21.15 -4.01
N ASP A 285 -7.00 20.72 -4.36
CA ASP A 285 -8.20 21.33 -3.84
C ASP A 285 -8.46 20.86 -2.40
N PRO A 286 -8.45 21.77 -1.38
CA PRO A 286 -8.71 21.42 0.01
C PRO A 286 -10.09 20.78 0.22
N LYS A 287 -11.08 21.13 -0.61
CA LYS A 287 -12.43 20.56 -0.52
C LYS A 287 -12.45 19.08 -0.86
N CYS A 288 -11.64 18.66 -1.85
CA CYS A 288 -11.49 17.25 -2.18
C CYS A 288 -10.90 16.46 -1.02
N ILE A 289 -9.91 17.04 -0.32
CA ILE A 289 -9.31 16.39 0.84
C ILE A 289 -10.32 16.29 2.00
N GLU A 290 -11.12 17.32 2.23
CA GLU A 290 -12.21 17.27 3.21
C GLU A 290 -13.23 16.17 2.86
N ASN A 291 -13.63 16.05 1.59
CA ASN A 291 -14.53 15.01 1.12
C ASN A 291 -13.97 13.59 1.31
N MET A 292 -12.63 13.43 1.28
CA MET A 292 -11.94 12.15 1.47
C MET A 292 -11.45 11.92 2.90
N SER A 293 -11.79 12.79 3.87
CA SER A 293 -11.28 12.73 5.26
C SER A 293 -11.63 11.42 5.98
N TRP A 294 -12.72 10.76 5.62
CA TRP A 294 -13.09 9.45 6.12
C TRP A 294 -12.03 8.37 5.84
N PHE A 295 -11.26 8.51 4.75
CA PHE A 295 -10.18 7.58 4.42
C PHE A 295 -8.90 7.88 5.21
N ASP A 296 -8.64 9.13 5.59
CA ASP A 296 -7.49 9.50 6.43
C ASP A 296 -7.50 8.79 7.79
N HIS A 297 -8.68 8.48 8.33
CA HIS A 297 -8.80 7.71 9.57
C HIS A 297 -8.28 6.27 9.42
N LEU A 298 -8.30 5.71 8.22
CA LEU A 298 -7.73 4.38 7.94
C LEU A 298 -6.22 4.41 7.80
N THR A 299 -5.67 5.49 7.24
CA THR A 299 -4.24 5.61 6.95
C THR A 299 -3.43 6.16 8.12
N GLY A 300 -4.07 6.41 9.28
CA GLY A 300 -3.38 6.92 10.48
C GLY A 300 -3.04 8.41 10.40
N GLY A 301 -3.85 9.23 9.73
CA GLY A 301 -3.72 10.70 9.70
C GLY A 301 -3.85 11.38 11.06
N HIS A 302 -4.27 10.67 12.08
CA HIS A 302 -4.21 11.11 13.47
C HIS A 302 -3.13 10.33 14.20
N THR A 303 -2.07 11.05 14.59
CA THR A 303 -1.00 10.70 15.54
C THR A 303 -0.80 9.19 15.80
N HIS A 304 0.37 8.71 15.41
CA HIS A 304 0.87 7.32 15.51
C HIS A 304 0.66 6.57 16.84
N THR A 305 0.10 7.17 17.85
CA THR A 305 -0.19 6.57 19.15
C THR A 305 -1.50 5.79 19.18
N ASP A 306 -2.50 6.15 18.39
CA ASP A 306 -3.85 5.59 18.56
C ASP A 306 -4.13 4.37 17.66
N PHE A 307 -3.51 4.27 16.49
CA PHE A 307 -3.76 3.16 15.57
C PHE A 307 -3.23 1.81 16.08
N PHE A 308 -2.14 1.81 16.85
CA PHE A 308 -1.55 0.62 17.46
C PHE A 308 -1.85 0.47 18.96
N SER A 309 -2.46 1.45 19.59
CA SER A 309 -2.87 1.39 21.00
C SER A 309 -4.27 0.84 21.20
N VAL A 310 -5.08 0.79 20.17
CA VAL A 310 -6.32 0.04 20.20
C VAL A 310 -5.94 -1.43 20.17
N ARG A 311 -6.04 -2.10 21.33
CA ARG A 311 -6.01 -3.56 21.37
C ARG A 311 -7.01 -4.10 20.36
N PRO A 312 -6.79 -5.30 19.75
CA PRO A 312 -7.73 -5.93 18.85
C PRO A 312 -9.03 -6.39 19.54
N THR A 313 -9.63 -5.50 20.34
CA THR A 313 -10.99 -5.67 20.87
C THR A 313 -12.05 -5.35 19.83
N ASP A 314 -11.66 -4.73 18.70
CA ASP A 314 -12.47 -4.68 17.48
C ASP A 314 -12.40 -5.97 16.65
N TYR A 315 -11.84 -7.04 17.19
CA TYR A 315 -12.20 -8.41 16.87
C TYR A 315 -13.61 -8.70 17.42
N SER A 316 -14.55 -7.83 17.19
CA SER A 316 -15.94 -8.22 17.18
C SER A 316 -16.13 -9.02 15.89
N LYS A 317 -15.86 -10.35 15.96
CA LYS A 317 -16.51 -11.30 15.09
C LYS A 317 -17.94 -10.80 14.98
N ALA A 318 -18.41 -10.50 13.78
CA ALA A 318 -19.82 -10.41 13.51
C ALA A 318 -20.36 -11.84 13.68
N ASN A 319 -20.57 -12.23 14.93
CA ASN A 319 -21.38 -13.36 15.26
C ASN A 319 -22.82 -12.96 14.95
N GLU A 320 -23.23 -13.14 13.70
CA GLU A 320 -24.62 -13.49 13.45
C GLU A 320 -24.77 -14.91 13.98
N GLY A 321 -25.61 -15.05 15.01
CA GLY A 321 -25.75 -16.28 15.78
C GLY A 321 -26.02 -17.49 14.91
N GLU A 322 -25.18 -18.46 15.04
CA GLU A 322 -25.53 -19.86 15.04
C GLU A 322 -24.96 -20.45 16.32
N ASP A 323 -25.87 -20.91 17.17
CA ASP A 323 -25.57 -21.61 18.39
C ASP A 323 -24.73 -22.85 18.07
N PHE A 324 -23.49 -22.89 18.55
CA PHE A 324 -22.69 -24.09 18.61
C PHE A 324 -23.15 -24.91 19.85
N GLU A 325 -24.34 -25.47 19.80
CA GLU A 325 -24.68 -26.65 20.58
C GLU A 325 -24.69 -27.85 19.63
N ASP A 326 -23.98 -28.93 20.07
CA ASP A 326 -23.86 -30.26 19.46
C ASP A 326 -22.74 -30.50 18.43
N ILE A 327 -21.49 -30.54 18.93
CA ILE A 327 -20.51 -31.52 18.48
C ILE A 327 -19.60 -31.90 19.68
N TRP A 328 -20.01 -32.92 20.46
CA TRP A 328 -19.16 -33.86 21.17
C TRP A 328 -19.77 -35.24 21.12
#